data_f9616a8ed1635827750f3b4b66e382b1
#
_entry.id   f9616a8ed1635827750f3b4b66e382b1
#
_cell.length_a   1.000
_cell.length_b   1.000
_cell.length_c   1.000
_cell.angle_alpha   90.00
_cell.angle_beta   90.00
_cell.angle_gamma   90.00
#
_symmetry.space_group_name_H-M   'P 1'
#
loop_
_entity.id
_entity.type
_entity.pdbx_description
1 polymer ?
#
loop_
_entity_poly.entity_id
_entity_poly.type
_entity_poly.pdbx_seq_one_letter_code
_entity_poly.pdbx_strand_id
1 'polypeptide(L)'
;MAKYSNVVRFIVKDGNQEALIEKFDKRPEFDGIRRSILIQTGDKTFCSVGIWEDEASLVKNRDNMVAFLDTMRHLLEEISPELGVTDPVAGTIVAES
;
A
#
# COMPACT_ATOMS: atom_id res chain seq x y z
N MET A 1 -18.11 4.78 14.10
CA MET A 1 -17.82 3.63 13.25
C MET A 1 -16.35 3.29 13.34
N ALA A 2 -16.03 2.00 13.22
CA ALA A 2 -14.66 1.56 13.30
C ALA A 2 -13.87 1.96 12.04
N LYS A 3 -12.65 2.39 12.25
CA LYS A 3 -11.73 2.64 11.15
C LYS A 3 -11.29 1.32 10.53
N TYR A 4 -10.88 1.38 9.29
CA TYR A 4 -10.43 0.23 8.53
C TYR A 4 -9.01 0.46 8.05
N SER A 5 -8.23 -0.60 7.95
CA SER A 5 -6.84 -0.49 7.51
C SER A 5 -6.53 -1.52 6.44
N ASN A 6 -5.67 -1.13 5.51
CA ASN A 6 -5.06 -2.08 4.59
C ASN A 6 -3.54 -1.99 4.71
N VAL A 7 -2.91 -3.15 4.62
CA VAL A 7 -1.46 -3.29 4.72
C VAL A 7 -1.00 -4.08 3.51
N VAL A 8 -0.01 -3.57 2.79
CA VAL A 8 0.50 -4.23 1.60
C VAL A 8 2.01 -4.35 1.70
N ARG A 9 2.52 -5.58 1.65
CA ARG A 9 3.95 -5.84 1.63
C ARG A 9 4.42 -6.08 0.20
N PHE A 10 5.63 -5.65 -0.11
CA PHE A 10 6.20 -5.86 -1.43
C PHE A 10 7.72 -5.78 -1.38
N ILE A 11 8.35 -6.27 -2.44
CA ILE A 11 9.80 -6.27 -2.60
C ILE A 11 10.12 -5.40 -3.82
N VAL A 12 11.05 -4.47 -3.65
CA VAL A 12 11.47 -3.57 -4.73
C VAL A 12 12.68 -4.19 -5.44
N LYS A 13 12.70 -4.07 -6.75
CA LYS A 13 13.88 -4.48 -7.54
C LYS A 13 15.10 -3.68 -7.11
N ASP A 14 16.25 -4.35 -7.09
CA ASP A 14 17.50 -3.73 -6.69
C ASP A 14 17.77 -2.44 -7.47
N GLY A 15 18.14 -1.39 -6.73
CA GLY A 15 18.44 -0.08 -7.33
C GLY A 15 17.22 0.81 -7.55
N ASN A 16 16.00 0.32 -7.28
CA ASN A 16 14.77 1.10 -7.50
C ASN A 16 14.12 1.62 -6.22
N GLN A 17 14.81 1.51 -5.09
CA GLN A 17 14.26 1.91 -3.79
C GLN A 17 13.86 3.37 -3.75
N GLU A 18 14.74 4.26 -4.21
CA GLU A 18 14.45 5.70 -4.20
C GLU A 18 13.30 6.06 -5.13
N ALA A 19 13.24 5.40 -6.30
CA ALA A 19 12.15 5.64 -7.25
C ALA A 19 10.81 5.27 -6.65
N LEU A 20 10.75 4.17 -5.89
CA LEU A 20 9.53 3.75 -5.21
C LEU A 20 9.12 4.74 -4.13
N ILE A 21 10.06 5.17 -3.30
CA ILE A 21 9.80 6.13 -2.23
C ILE A 21 9.25 7.43 -2.83
N GLU A 22 9.83 7.90 -3.92
CA GLU A 22 9.38 9.10 -4.60
C GLU A 22 7.96 8.94 -5.14
N LYS A 23 7.61 7.78 -5.68
CA LYS A 23 6.25 7.49 -6.14
C LYS A 23 5.24 7.62 -5.00
N PHE A 24 5.56 7.03 -3.85
CA PHE A 24 4.69 7.11 -2.68
C PHE A 24 4.59 8.51 -2.12
N ASP A 25 5.68 9.27 -2.16
CA ASP A 25 5.72 10.64 -1.68
C ASP A 25 4.79 11.54 -2.50
N LYS A 26 4.64 11.22 -3.78
CA LYS A 26 3.80 11.98 -4.72
C LYS A 26 2.47 11.31 -5.02
N ARG A 27 2.05 10.33 -4.19
CA ARG A 27 0.81 9.61 -4.42
C ARG A 27 -0.40 10.55 -4.35
N PRO A 28 -1.48 10.21 -5.10
CA PRO A 28 -2.72 10.99 -5.02
C PRO A 28 -3.39 10.80 -3.65
N GLU A 29 -4.17 11.79 -3.24
CA GLU A 29 -5.02 11.66 -2.08
C GLU A 29 -6.27 10.88 -2.45
N PHE A 30 -6.67 9.97 -1.58
CA PHE A 30 -7.89 9.21 -1.75
C PHE A 30 -8.93 9.69 -0.75
N ASP A 31 -10.15 9.93 -1.22
CA ASP A 31 -11.25 10.37 -0.36
C ASP A 31 -11.54 9.32 0.73
N GLY A 32 -11.54 9.76 1.98
CA GLY A 32 -11.77 8.87 3.12
C GLY A 32 -10.52 8.24 3.70
N ILE A 33 -9.34 8.46 3.11
CA ILE A 33 -8.11 8.01 3.73
C ILE A 33 -7.68 9.02 4.79
N ARG A 34 -7.38 8.51 5.98
CA ARG A 34 -6.98 9.34 7.12
C ARG A 34 -5.47 9.46 7.23
N ARG A 35 -4.78 8.38 6.90
CA ARG A 35 -3.33 8.34 6.99
C ARG A 35 -2.80 7.29 6.04
N SER A 36 -1.65 7.57 5.47
CA SER A 36 -0.96 6.62 4.60
C SER A 36 0.53 6.74 4.87
N ILE A 37 1.16 5.61 5.18
CA ILE A 37 2.59 5.56 5.48
C ILE A 37 3.24 4.45 4.69
N LEU A 38 4.51 4.67 4.35
CA LEU A 38 5.37 3.67 3.73
C LEU A 38 6.49 3.35 4.72
N ILE A 39 6.67 2.07 5.02
CA ILE A 39 7.68 1.59 5.96
C ILE A 39 8.72 0.80 5.17
N GLN A 40 9.99 1.11 5.37
CA GLN A 40 11.07 0.30 4.81
C GLN A 40 11.50 -0.72 5.86
N THR A 41 11.27 -2.00 5.59
CA THR A 41 11.53 -3.08 6.54
C THR A 41 12.86 -3.78 6.30
N GLY A 42 13.50 -3.51 5.17
CA GLY A 42 14.79 -4.06 4.81
C GLY A 42 15.36 -3.28 3.63
N ASP A 43 16.47 -3.73 3.08
CA ASP A 43 17.09 -3.03 1.96
C ASP A 43 16.14 -2.90 0.76
N LYS A 44 15.41 -3.98 0.44
CA LYS A 44 14.49 -4.00 -0.71
C LYS A 44 13.04 -4.28 -0.31
N THR A 45 12.76 -4.44 0.98
CA THR A 45 11.43 -4.81 1.45
C THR A 45 10.73 -3.61 2.07
N PHE A 46 9.45 -3.47 1.72
CA PHE A 46 8.63 -2.34 2.13
C PHE A 46 7.24 -2.81 2.55
N CYS A 47 6.58 -1.98 3.32
CA CYS A 47 5.21 -2.20 3.74
C CYS A 47 4.47 -0.86 3.68
N SER A 48 3.35 -0.82 2.98
CA SER A 48 2.49 0.37 2.98
C SER A 48 1.29 0.13 3.89
N VAL A 49 0.92 1.14 4.66
CA VAL A 49 -0.21 1.09 5.58
C VAL A 49 -1.14 2.24 5.27
N GLY A 50 -2.40 1.92 4.98
CA GLY A 50 -3.44 2.92 4.79
C GLY A 50 -4.45 2.81 5.93
N ILE A 51 -4.82 3.95 6.51
CA ILE A 51 -5.87 4.00 7.53
C ILE A 51 -7.03 4.78 6.93
N TRP A 52 -8.21 4.15 6.91
CA TRP A 52 -9.41 4.66 6.26
C TRP A 52 -10.49 4.94 7.28
N GLU A 53 -11.38 5.86 6.95
CA GLU A 53 -12.54 6.19 7.78
C GLU A 53 -13.37 4.95 8.11
N ASP A 54 -13.58 4.11 7.10
CA ASP A 54 -14.34 2.86 7.21
C ASP A 54 -14.01 1.97 6.01
N GLU A 55 -14.53 0.76 6.01
CA GLU A 55 -14.33 -0.20 4.93
C GLU A 55 -14.88 0.33 3.60
N ALA A 56 -16.03 1.01 3.63
CA ALA A 56 -16.66 1.54 2.42
C ALA A 56 -15.74 2.53 1.70
N SER A 57 -14.97 3.34 2.44
CA SER A 57 -14.02 4.28 1.87
C SER A 57 -12.91 3.55 1.10
N LEU A 58 -12.40 2.45 1.67
CA LEU A 58 -11.39 1.64 0.98
C LEU A 58 -11.97 1.01 -0.29
N VAL A 59 -13.15 0.41 -0.20
CA VAL A 59 -13.80 -0.25 -1.35
C VAL A 59 -14.06 0.76 -2.47
N LYS A 60 -14.52 1.95 -2.12
CA LYS A 60 -14.78 3.05 -3.06
C LYS A 60 -13.51 3.45 -3.83
N ASN A 61 -12.35 3.36 -3.20
CA ASN A 61 -11.08 3.78 -3.79
C ASN A 61 -10.26 2.63 -4.36
N ARG A 62 -10.79 1.41 -4.38
CA ARG A 62 -10.04 0.24 -4.82
C ARG A 62 -9.48 0.39 -6.23
N ASP A 63 -10.29 0.88 -7.17
CA ASP A 63 -9.83 1.06 -8.55
C ASP A 63 -8.73 2.11 -8.64
N ASN A 64 -8.83 3.17 -7.86
CA ASN A 64 -7.81 4.21 -7.80
C ASN A 64 -6.50 3.68 -7.22
N MET A 65 -6.59 2.82 -6.21
CA MET A 65 -5.39 2.20 -5.62
C MET A 65 -4.72 1.25 -6.60
N VAL A 66 -5.50 0.46 -7.34
CA VAL A 66 -4.98 -0.43 -8.38
C VAL A 66 -4.30 0.38 -9.48
N ALA A 67 -4.92 1.48 -9.91
CA ALA A 67 -4.34 2.35 -10.92
C ALA A 67 -3.00 2.93 -10.45
N PHE A 68 -2.91 3.33 -9.18
CA PHE A 68 -1.65 3.81 -8.61
C PHE A 68 -0.60 2.70 -8.58
N LEU A 69 -0.98 1.51 -8.11
CA LEU A 69 -0.08 0.35 -8.10
C LEU A 69 0.45 0.03 -9.50
N ASP A 70 -0.41 0.13 -10.51
CA ASP A 70 -0.02 -0.15 -11.89
C ASP A 70 1.11 0.77 -12.37
N THR A 71 1.22 1.98 -11.83
CA THR A 71 2.29 2.92 -12.20
C THR A 71 3.65 2.51 -11.65
N MET A 72 3.69 1.57 -10.71
CA MET A 72 4.94 1.16 -10.05
C MET A 72 5.22 -0.34 -10.09
N ARG A 73 4.36 -1.15 -10.73
CA ARG A 73 4.57 -2.62 -10.78
C ARG A 73 5.92 -3.00 -11.37
N HIS A 74 6.40 -2.23 -12.33
CA HIS A 74 7.69 -2.49 -12.96
C HIS A 74 8.88 -2.31 -12.02
N LEU A 75 8.67 -1.64 -10.87
CA LEU A 75 9.69 -1.47 -9.85
C LEU A 75 9.72 -2.63 -8.84
N LEU A 76 8.71 -3.50 -8.87
CA LEU A 76 8.52 -4.54 -7.86
C LEU A 76 8.94 -5.92 -8.36
N GLU A 77 9.45 -6.74 -7.43
CA GLU A 77 9.77 -8.14 -7.69
C GLU A 77 8.58 -9.02 -7.35
N GLU A 78 8.48 -10.15 -8.04
CA GLU A 78 7.48 -11.16 -7.69
C GLU A 78 7.81 -11.79 -6.34
N ILE A 79 6.83 -11.78 -5.43
CA ILE A 79 6.97 -12.40 -4.11
C ILE A 79 6.82 -13.92 -4.26
N SER A 80 5.76 -14.35 -4.95
CA SER A 80 5.47 -15.74 -5.24
C SER A 80 4.51 -15.82 -6.42
N PRO A 81 4.39 -16.97 -7.10
CA PRO A 81 3.43 -17.11 -8.19
C PRO A 81 1.98 -16.86 -7.75
N GLU A 82 1.65 -17.19 -6.50
CA GLU A 82 0.29 -17.00 -5.98
C GLU A 82 0.00 -15.54 -5.65
N LEU A 83 0.96 -14.83 -5.07
CA LEU A 83 0.77 -13.43 -4.64
C LEU A 83 1.06 -12.42 -5.73
N GLY A 84 1.93 -12.75 -6.68
CA GLY A 84 2.42 -11.78 -7.65
C GLY A 84 3.39 -10.82 -6.98
N VAL A 85 3.21 -9.51 -7.21
CA VAL A 85 4.16 -8.49 -6.71
C VAL A 85 3.72 -7.85 -5.40
N THR A 86 2.54 -8.20 -4.87
CA THR A 86 2.06 -7.63 -3.61
C THR A 86 1.48 -8.71 -2.71
N ASP A 87 1.56 -8.47 -1.40
CA ASP A 87 0.95 -9.32 -0.38
C ASP A 87 0.04 -8.45 0.47
N PRO A 88 -1.23 -8.27 0.06
CA PRO A 88 -2.17 -7.39 0.76
C PRO A 88 -2.96 -8.11 1.83
N VAL A 89 -3.20 -7.41 2.94
CA VAL A 89 -4.17 -7.81 3.96
C VAL A 89 -4.96 -6.57 4.36
N ALA A 90 -6.17 -6.78 4.87
CA ALA A 90 -7.01 -5.67 5.29
C ALA A 90 -7.93 -6.12 6.41
N GLY A 91 -8.33 -5.20 7.26
CA GLY A 91 -9.24 -5.50 8.36
C GLY A 91 -9.63 -4.28 9.16
N THR A 92 -10.60 -4.49 10.04
CA THR A 92 -11.09 -3.46 10.95
C THR A 92 -10.04 -3.20 12.04
N ILE A 93 -9.80 -1.92 12.35
CA ILE A 93 -8.93 -1.55 13.46
C ILE A 93 -9.70 -1.81 14.74
N VAL A 94 -9.21 -2.73 15.55
CA VAL A 94 -9.88 -3.16 16.79
C VAL A 94 -9.25 -2.59 18.05
N ALA A 95 -8.07 -2.00 17.93
CA ALA A 95 -7.41 -1.32 19.04
C ALA A 95 -6.48 -0.25 18.49
N GLU A 96 -6.44 0.89 19.15
CA GLU A 96 -5.67 2.03 18.70
C GLU A 96 -5.28 2.86 19.92
N SER A 97 -4.08 3.37 19.96
CA SER A 97 -3.63 4.22 21.07
C SER A 97 -3.37 5.65 20.63
#